data_950071e1b77ea583c6045e06cb1775ac
#
_entry.id   950071e1b77ea583c6045e06cb1775ac
#
_cell.length_a   1.000
_cell.length_b   1.000
_cell.length_c   1.000
_cell.angle_alpha   90.00
_cell.angle_beta   90.00
_cell.angle_gamma   90.00
#
_symmetry.space_group_name_H-M   'P 1'
#
loop_
_entity.id
_entity.type
_entity.pdbx_description
1 polymer ?
#
loop_
_entity_poly.entity_id
_entity_poly.type
_entity_poly.pdbx_seq_one_letter_code
_entity_poly.pdbx_strand_id
1 'polypeptide(L)'
;IHNLNITVTTALLGGTVEVPTVDGRAKIKIAPGTHAGKVLRLGGKGLPDVNGYGRGDELVVVDITIPSKLSAEEKRLVEQLAQQPGFQHAESVKNQNIFERMKSFFR
;
A
#
# COMPACT_ATOMS: atom_id res chain seq x y z
N ILE A 1 13.19 -10.72 -1.61
CA ILE A 1 12.28 -9.63 -1.38
C ILE A 1 12.00 -8.85 -2.64
N HIS A 2 10.78 -8.56 -2.90
CA HIS A 2 10.39 -7.82 -4.07
C HIS A 2 9.59 -6.61 -3.67
N ASN A 3 9.62 -5.62 -4.50
CA ASN A 3 8.79 -4.45 -4.27
C ASN A 3 7.61 -4.54 -5.21
N LEU A 4 6.45 -4.26 -4.70
CA LEU A 4 5.26 -4.30 -5.51
C LEU A 4 4.68 -2.90 -5.54
N ASN A 5 4.67 -2.28 -6.70
CA ASN A 5 4.11 -0.96 -6.82
C ASN A 5 2.65 -1.03 -7.16
N ILE A 6 1.82 -0.40 -6.37
CA ILE A 6 0.41 -0.35 -6.69
C ILE A 6 0.00 1.09 -6.77
N THR A 7 -1.13 1.34 -7.39
CA THR A 7 -1.59 2.71 -7.52
C THR A 7 -2.27 3.14 -6.23
N VAL A 8 -2.38 4.43 -6.05
CA VAL A 8 -3.04 4.97 -4.88
C VAL A 8 -4.47 4.45 -4.82
N THR A 9 -5.14 4.38 -5.94
CA THR A 9 -6.53 3.94 -5.93
C THR A 9 -6.65 2.48 -5.53
N THR A 10 -5.70 1.66 -5.95
CA THR A 10 -5.72 0.27 -5.53
C THR A 10 -5.46 0.17 -4.03
N ALA A 11 -4.59 1.00 -3.51
CA ALA A 11 -4.32 0.98 -2.08
C ALA A 11 -5.56 1.41 -1.29
N LEU A 12 -6.31 2.33 -1.82
CA LEU A 12 -7.49 2.81 -1.12
C LEU A 12 -8.67 1.86 -1.25
N LEU A 13 -8.91 1.38 -2.43
CA LEU A 13 -10.09 0.56 -2.68
C LEU A 13 -9.87 -0.93 -2.57
N GLY A 14 -8.64 -1.35 -2.65
CA GLY A 14 -8.34 -2.75 -2.67
C GLY A 14 -8.44 -3.28 -4.09
N GLY A 15 -8.09 -4.48 -4.28
CA GLY A 15 -8.15 -5.10 -5.59
C GLY A 15 -7.21 -6.26 -5.67
N THR A 16 -7.00 -6.74 -6.88
CA THR A 16 -6.10 -7.86 -7.08
C THR A 16 -5.05 -7.44 -8.08
N VAL A 17 -3.81 -7.74 -7.80
CA VAL A 17 -2.75 -7.45 -8.73
C VAL A 17 -1.99 -8.71 -9.02
N GLU A 18 -1.37 -8.78 -10.18
CA GLU A 18 -0.61 -9.95 -10.54
C GLU A 18 0.86 -9.64 -10.48
N VAL A 19 1.63 -10.54 -9.97
CA VAL A 19 3.05 -10.35 -9.94
C VAL A 19 3.72 -11.55 -10.57
N PRO A 20 4.83 -11.37 -11.21
CA PRO A 20 5.52 -12.47 -11.84
C PRO A 20 6.18 -13.33 -10.76
N THR A 21 6.19 -14.61 -10.95
CA THR A 21 6.85 -15.50 -10.03
C THR A 21 7.68 -16.45 -10.88
N VAL A 22 8.40 -17.26 -10.23
CA VAL A 22 9.23 -18.21 -10.92
C VAL A 22 8.40 -19.08 -11.82
N ASP A 23 7.26 -19.49 -11.40
CA ASP A 23 6.42 -20.32 -12.18
C ASP A 23 5.38 -19.63 -13.01
N GLY A 24 5.40 -18.40 -13.13
CA GLY A 24 4.36 -17.74 -13.90
C GLY A 24 3.92 -16.49 -13.20
N ARG A 25 2.67 -16.43 -12.83
CA ARG A 25 2.16 -15.25 -12.16
C ARG A 25 1.33 -15.63 -10.97
N ALA A 26 1.38 -14.82 -9.98
CA ALA A 26 0.55 -15.03 -8.80
C ALA A 26 -0.34 -13.83 -8.64
N LYS A 27 -1.54 -14.04 -8.15
CA LYS A 27 -2.46 -12.95 -7.91
C LYS A 27 -2.42 -12.63 -6.44
N ILE A 28 -2.25 -11.36 -6.14
CA ILE A 28 -2.18 -10.93 -4.77
C ILE A 28 -3.37 -10.05 -4.50
N LYS A 29 -4.08 -10.34 -3.42
CA LYS A 29 -5.22 -9.54 -3.07
C LYS A 29 -4.77 -8.40 -2.18
N ILE A 30 -5.14 -7.20 -2.55
CA ILE A 30 -4.77 -6.01 -1.78
C ILE A 30 -6.01 -5.58 -1.02
N ALA A 31 -5.89 -5.49 0.27
CA ALA A 31 -7.02 -5.07 1.09
C ALA A 31 -7.18 -3.56 0.99
N PRO A 32 -8.39 -3.06 1.13
CA PRO A 32 -8.61 -1.62 1.10
C PRO A 32 -7.84 -0.98 2.26
N GLY A 33 -7.27 0.15 2.02
CA GLY A 33 -6.53 0.85 3.06
C GLY A 33 -5.14 0.31 3.31
N THR A 34 -4.55 -0.31 2.31
CA THR A 34 -3.22 -0.86 2.46
C THR A 34 -2.20 0.27 2.47
N HIS A 35 -1.30 0.25 3.42
CA HIS A 35 -0.29 1.29 3.55
C HIS A 35 0.99 0.92 2.82
N ALA A 36 1.73 1.92 2.45
CA ALA A 36 3.04 1.70 1.86
C ALA A 36 3.91 1.05 2.92
N GLY A 37 4.74 0.16 2.51
CA GLY A 37 5.61 -0.53 3.44
C GLY A 37 5.04 -1.82 3.97
N LYS A 38 3.80 -2.11 3.66
CA LYS A 38 3.21 -3.34 4.14
C LYS A 38 3.93 -4.51 3.50
N VAL A 39 4.22 -5.53 4.29
CA VAL A 39 4.90 -6.72 3.78
C VAL A 39 3.91 -7.84 3.64
N LEU A 40 3.87 -8.41 2.45
CA LEU A 40 2.98 -9.51 2.19
C LEU A 40 3.78 -10.77 1.94
N ARG A 41 3.22 -11.91 2.33
CA ARG A 41 3.89 -13.16 2.16
C ARG A 41 3.23 -13.94 1.11
N LEU A 42 3.96 -14.39 0.16
CA LEU A 42 3.41 -15.16 -0.89
C LEU A 42 3.45 -16.64 -0.68
N GLY A 43 4.04 -17.06 0.34
CA GLY A 43 4.18 -18.47 0.52
C GLY A 43 2.89 -19.18 0.52
N GLY A 44 2.85 -20.19 -0.08
CA GLY A 44 1.73 -21.00 -0.04
C GLY A 44 0.58 -20.55 -0.80
N LYS A 45 0.58 -19.44 -1.30
CA LYS A 45 -0.51 -19.07 -1.94
C LYS A 45 -0.26 -19.34 -3.28
N GLY A 46 -0.16 -19.04 -3.99
CA GLY A 46 0.02 -19.31 -5.28
C GLY A 46 1.24 -20.06 -5.47
N LEU A 47 2.08 -19.98 -4.65
CA LEU A 47 3.22 -20.64 -4.90
C LEU A 47 3.24 -21.91 -4.30
N PRO A 48 3.42 -22.75 -4.88
CA PRO A 48 3.41 -24.04 -4.42
C PRO A 48 4.52 -24.16 -3.55
N ASP A 49 4.48 -23.75 -2.71
CA ASP A 49 5.44 -23.86 -1.85
C ASP A 49 6.08 -24.99 -1.95
N VAL A 50 5.75 -25.34 -2.64
CA VAL A 50 6.26 -26.40 -2.90
C VAL A 50 7.48 -26.43 -2.51
N ASN A 51 7.89 -25.71 -2.73
CA ASN A 51 9.02 -25.71 -2.57
C ASN A 51 9.17 -25.89 -1.36
N GLY A 52 8.39 -26.00 -1.01
CA GLY A 52 8.45 -26.10 0.15
C GLY A 52 9.69 -26.15 0.79
N TYR A 53 10.51 -26.25 0.39
CA TYR A 53 11.60 -26.32 1.03
C TYR A 53 11.87 -25.19 1.64
N GLY A 54 11.11 -24.82 1.87
CA GLY A 54 11.39 -23.77 2.53
C GLY A 54 11.88 -22.69 1.80
N ARG A 55 11.86 -22.62 0.80
CA ARG A 55 12.34 -21.64 0.16
C ARG A 55 11.38 -20.84 0.37
N GLY A 56 10.67 -21.34 0.74
CA GLY A 56 9.76 -20.58 1.15
C GLY A 56 9.07 -19.42 0.79
N ASP A 57 8.73 -18.72 1.60
CA ASP A 57 7.94 -17.60 1.34
C ASP A 57 8.67 -16.49 0.68
N GLU A 58 8.01 -15.88 -0.21
CA GLU A 58 8.60 -14.78 -0.87
C GLU A 58 7.98 -13.60 -0.22
N LEU A 59 8.74 -12.62 0.11
CA LEU A 59 8.21 -11.43 0.75
C LEU A 59 8.10 -10.31 -0.27
N VAL A 60 6.97 -9.63 -0.20
CA VAL A 60 6.71 -8.55 -1.12
C VAL A 60 6.41 -7.30 -0.31
N VAL A 61 7.11 -6.24 -0.58
CA VAL A 61 6.87 -4.99 0.12
C VAL A 61 6.06 -4.08 -0.78
N VAL A 62 4.97 -3.59 -0.27
CA VAL A 62 4.06 -2.78 -1.06
C VAL A 62 4.54 -1.34 -1.09
N ASP A 63 4.60 -0.78 -2.30
CA ASP A 63 4.91 0.61 -2.46
C ASP A 63 3.74 1.22 -3.19
N ILE A 64 3.44 2.46 -2.91
CA ILE A 64 2.31 3.12 -3.53
C ILE A 64 2.84 4.18 -4.47
N THR A 65 2.40 4.11 -5.71
CA THR A 65 2.85 5.06 -6.72
C THR A 65 1.96 6.28 -6.70
N ILE A 66 2.58 7.43 -6.53
CA ILE A 66 1.84 8.68 -6.54
C ILE A 66 2.11 9.33 -7.89
N PRO A 67 1.10 9.62 -8.67
CA PRO A 67 1.32 10.23 -9.97
C PRO A 67 1.96 11.60 -9.81
N SER A 68 2.95 11.87 -10.63
CA SER A 68 3.60 13.15 -10.51
C SER A 68 2.90 14.22 -11.32
N LYS A 69 2.04 13.83 -12.23
CA LYS A 69 1.28 14.77 -13.01
C LYS A 69 -0.16 14.33 -13.10
N LEU A 70 -1.04 15.26 -13.05
CA LEU A 70 -2.46 14.96 -13.14
C LEU A 70 -3.08 15.75 -14.26
N SER A 71 -4.03 15.15 -14.94
CA SER A 71 -4.77 15.87 -15.96
C SER A 71 -5.72 16.82 -15.24
N ALA A 72 -6.33 17.71 -15.95
CA ALA A 72 -7.27 18.65 -15.35
C ALA A 72 -8.41 17.91 -14.67
N GLU A 73 -8.89 16.87 -15.32
CA GLU A 73 -9.98 16.12 -14.76
C GLU A 73 -9.53 15.36 -13.51
N GLU A 74 -8.36 14.77 -13.55
CA GLU A 74 -7.86 14.04 -12.41
C GLU A 74 -7.66 14.98 -11.23
N LYS A 75 -7.14 16.17 -11.51
CA LYS A 75 -6.91 17.11 -10.46
C LYS A 75 -8.24 17.51 -9.82
N ARG A 76 -9.26 17.71 -10.63
CA ARG A 76 -10.56 18.06 -10.12
C ARG A 76 -11.10 16.98 -9.20
N LEU A 77 -10.94 15.72 -9.60
CA LEU A 77 -11.44 14.61 -8.80
C LEU A 77 -10.67 14.48 -7.50
N VAL A 78 -9.38 14.69 -7.56
CA VAL A 78 -8.57 14.60 -6.36
C VAL A 78 -8.92 15.75 -5.40
N GLU A 79 -9.17 16.92 -5.96
CA GLU A 79 -9.55 18.06 -5.13
C GLU A 79 -10.87 17.80 -4.43
N GLN A 80 -11.79 17.15 -5.11
CA GLN A 80 -13.04 16.81 -4.48
C GLN A 80 -12.81 15.78 -3.39
N LEU A 81 -11.95 14.83 -3.65
CA LEU A 81 -11.65 13.81 -2.67
C LEU A 81 -11.03 14.44 -1.42
N ALA A 82 -10.19 15.42 -1.63
CA ALA A 82 -9.51 16.07 -0.52
C ALA A 82 -10.47 16.76 0.44
N GLN A 83 -11.68 17.02 -0.02
CA GLN A 83 -12.65 17.67 0.83
C GLN A 83 -13.39 16.67 1.70
N GLN A 84 -13.25 15.41 1.45
CA GLN A 84 -13.99 14.42 2.21
C GLN A 84 -13.39 14.25 3.60
N PRO A 85 -14.23 13.97 4.58
CA PRO A 85 -13.75 13.89 5.96
C PRO A 85 -12.59 12.92 6.15
N GLY A 86 -12.62 11.82 5.48
CA GLY A 86 -11.55 10.86 5.64
C GLY A 86 -10.21 11.33 5.14
N PHE A 87 -10.19 12.43 4.38
CA PHE A 87 -8.95 12.94 3.82
C PHE A 87 -8.59 14.30 4.38
N GLN A 88 -9.30 14.75 5.36
CA GLN A 88 -9.01 16.05 5.92
C GLN A 88 -7.87 16.03 6.93
N HIS A 89 -7.71 14.96 7.62
CA HIS A 89 -6.68 14.86 8.61
C HIS A 89 -5.93 13.59 8.46
N ALA A 90 -4.69 13.60 8.76
CA ALA A 90 -3.92 12.40 8.64
C ALA A 90 -4.36 11.56 9.81
N GLU A 91 -3.88 10.36 9.93
CA GLU A 91 -4.16 9.48 10.92
C GLU A 91 -4.17 10.07 12.24
N SER A 92 -5.26 10.22 12.81
CA SER A 92 -5.39 10.88 14.06
C SER A 92 -4.52 10.38 15.19
N VAL A 93 -4.42 9.12 15.35
CA VAL A 93 -3.63 8.61 16.44
C VAL A 93 -2.17 8.94 16.30
N LYS A 94 -1.63 8.75 15.11
CA LYS A 94 -0.25 9.06 14.90
C LYS A 94 -0.02 10.53 14.99
N ASN A 95 -0.93 11.30 14.50
CA ASN A 95 -0.76 12.72 14.54
C ASN A 95 -0.75 13.21 15.97
N GLN A 96 -1.54 12.63 16.80
CA GLN A 96 -1.56 13.02 18.16
C GLN A 96 -0.22 12.75 18.82
N ASN A 97 0.35 11.62 18.52
CA ASN A 97 1.64 11.29 19.11
C ASN A 97 2.70 12.27 18.66
N ILE A 98 2.70 12.60 17.40
CA ILE A 98 3.68 13.52 16.89
C ILE A 98 3.48 14.88 17.51
N PHE A 99 2.23 15.27 17.64
CA PHE A 99 1.93 16.55 18.20
C PHE A 99 2.38 16.63 19.64
N GLU A 100 2.16 15.58 20.40
CA GLU A 100 2.55 15.57 21.77
C GLU A 100 4.06 15.67 21.87
N ARG A 101 4.77 15.01 21.01
CA ARG A 101 6.18 15.08 21.04
C ARG A 101 6.65 16.46 20.72
N MET A 102 6.03 17.09 19.76
CA MET A 102 6.43 18.42 19.37
C MET A 102 6.17 19.40 20.48
N LYS A 103 5.13 19.17 21.22
CA LYS A 103 4.85 20.07 22.32
C LYS A 103 5.93 19.98 23.31
N SER A 104 6.43 18.82 23.56
CA SER A 104 7.48 18.64 24.52
C SER A 104 8.68 19.40 24.09
N PHE A 105 8.94 19.45 22.81
CA PHE A 105 10.09 20.12 22.36
C PHE A 105 9.96 21.61 22.50
N PHE A 106 8.85 22.15 22.30
CA PHE A 106 8.71 23.56 22.37
C PHE A 106 8.32 24.11 23.71
N ARG A 107 8.38 23.31 24.70
CA ARG A 107 8.05 23.78 25.97
C ARG A 107 9.21 24.27 26.66
#